data_64c02d9bee6682e7fcd48db7a1b2b16f
#
_entry.id   64c02d9bee6682e7fcd48db7a1b2b16f
#
_cell.length_a   1.000
_cell.length_b   1.000
_cell.length_c   1.000
_cell.angle_alpha   90.00
_cell.angle_beta   90.00
_cell.angle_gamma   90.00
#
_symmetry.space_group_name_H-M   'P 1'
#
loop_
_entity.id
_entity.type
_entity.pdbx_description
1 polymer ?
#
loop_
_entity_poly.entity_id
_entity_poly.type
_entity_poly.pdbx_seq_one_letter_code
_entity_poly.pdbx_strand_id
1 'polypeptide(L)'
;MQPEINFLTDIAMQAGAMLAHMQDGDLEIQLKGRADLVTRADKSVEAFLIDQVRSRFPTHAIISEESSSHPGDPEHQWFIDPLDGTLNYAHGLRYYCTTIAYARAGQLQLGVIYSPREEECFTAEIGKGAFLNGKAIHVSSAERLEDALLATGFRATLIDTPRSNYNNFLRLSRISQGVRRLGSAAMDLAYVACGRLEGFWDIQLSPWDVAAGVLITREAGGMADTLYGEGSLLSGKVDILAANTRVYEPLRMLLNFERGL
;
A
#
# COMPACT_ATOMS: atom_id res chain seq x y z
N MET A 1 2.85 -9.47 24.64
CA MET A 1 4.00 -9.82 23.76
C MET A 1 3.93 -8.86 22.58
N GLN A 2 5.05 -8.29 22.14
CA GLN A 2 5.07 -7.44 20.95
C GLN A 2 5.33 -8.29 19.71
N PRO A 3 4.72 -7.94 18.56
CA PRO A 3 5.04 -8.58 17.29
C PRO A 3 6.50 -8.32 16.86
N GLU A 4 7.04 -9.23 16.09
CA GLU A 4 8.39 -9.17 15.51
C GLU A 4 8.28 -9.23 13.98
N ILE A 5 9.20 -8.56 13.28
CA ILE A 5 9.17 -8.48 11.81
C ILE A 5 9.20 -9.86 11.14
N ASN A 6 9.91 -10.83 11.71
CA ASN A 6 9.96 -12.18 11.18
C ASN A 6 8.58 -12.86 11.17
N PHE A 7 7.76 -12.63 12.20
CA PHE A 7 6.39 -13.18 12.22
C PHE A 7 5.53 -12.60 11.09
N LEU A 8 5.58 -11.27 10.87
CA LEU A 8 4.85 -10.64 9.77
C LEU A 8 5.34 -11.17 8.42
N THR A 9 6.66 -11.28 8.25
CA THR A 9 7.29 -11.80 7.02
C THR A 9 6.84 -13.22 6.73
N ASP A 10 6.87 -14.10 7.73
CA ASP A 10 6.50 -15.51 7.58
C ASP A 10 5.03 -15.68 7.15
N ILE A 11 4.10 -14.95 7.79
CA ILE A 11 2.68 -15.04 7.42
C ILE A 11 2.38 -14.36 6.08
N ALA A 12 3.08 -13.27 5.71
CA ALA A 12 2.95 -12.63 4.41
C ALA A 12 3.44 -13.55 3.28
N MET A 13 4.55 -14.25 3.47
CA MET A 13 5.06 -15.23 2.49
C MET A 13 4.11 -16.42 2.31
N GLN A 14 3.53 -16.94 3.39
CA GLN A 14 2.51 -17.99 3.33
C GLN A 14 1.24 -17.51 2.59
N ALA A 15 0.76 -16.31 2.92
CA ALA A 15 -0.37 -15.65 2.23
C ALA A 15 -0.10 -15.50 0.73
N GLY A 16 1.08 -15.00 0.37
CA GLY A 16 1.49 -14.88 -1.04
C GLY A 16 1.58 -16.22 -1.77
N ALA A 17 2.05 -17.27 -1.11
CA ALA A 17 2.05 -18.62 -1.68
C ALA A 17 0.63 -19.12 -1.95
N MET A 18 -0.33 -18.84 -1.05
CA MET A 18 -1.75 -19.13 -1.26
C MET A 18 -2.28 -18.38 -2.48
N LEU A 19 -2.02 -17.06 -2.58
CA LEU A 19 -2.42 -16.25 -3.74
C LEU A 19 -1.86 -16.82 -5.04
N ALA A 20 -0.55 -17.10 -5.09
CA ALA A 20 0.07 -17.64 -6.29
C ALA A 20 -0.52 -18.98 -6.72
N HIS A 21 -0.83 -19.86 -5.77
CA HIS A 21 -1.46 -21.15 -6.05
C HIS A 21 -2.92 -21.01 -6.54
N MET A 22 -3.67 -20.08 -5.95
CA MET A 22 -5.09 -19.90 -6.27
C MET A 22 -5.31 -19.14 -7.58
N GLN A 23 -4.35 -18.32 -8.04
CA GLN A 23 -4.47 -17.51 -9.26
C GLN A 23 -4.69 -18.37 -10.53
N ASP A 24 -4.12 -19.57 -10.55
CA ASP A 24 -4.21 -20.48 -11.69
C ASP A 24 -5.50 -21.31 -11.69
N GLY A 25 -6.38 -21.16 -10.68
CA GLY A 25 -7.63 -21.88 -10.50
C GLY A 25 -8.89 -21.08 -10.81
N ASP A 26 -10.03 -21.58 -10.36
CA ASP A 26 -11.30 -20.83 -10.40
C ASP A 26 -11.31 -19.76 -9.31
N LEU A 27 -11.31 -18.50 -9.73
CA LEU A 27 -11.21 -17.35 -8.83
C LEU A 27 -12.54 -16.98 -8.15
N GLU A 28 -13.68 -17.49 -8.64
CA GLU A 28 -15.01 -17.16 -8.11
C GLU A 28 -15.19 -15.63 -7.94
N ILE A 29 -14.96 -14.87 -9.02
CA ILE A 29 -14.92 -13.41 -8.99
C ILE A 29 -16.31 -12.85 -8.66
N GLN A 30 -16.39 -11.96 -7.68
CA GLN A 30 -17.59 -11.20 -7.32
C GLN A 30 -17.33 -9.70 -7.48
N LEU A 31 -18.33 -8.96 -7.96
CA LEU A 31 -18.27 -7.50 -8.07
C LEU A 31 -18.77 -6.88 -6.76
N LYS A 32 -17.95 -6.06 -6.09
CA LYS A 32 -18.34 -5.18 -4.98
C LYS A 32 -18.89 -3.84 -5.51
N GLY A 33 -18.43 -3.43 -6.72
CA GLY A 33 -18.80 -2.18 -7.35
C GLY A 33 -18.22 -2.04 -8.76
N ARG A 34 -18.31 -0.84 -9.36
CA ARG A 34 -17.70 -0.55 -10.67
C ARG A 34 -16.18 -0.63 -10.57
N ALA A 35 -15.57 -1.62 -11.22
CA ALA A 35 -14.13 -1.90 -11.17
C ALA A 35 -13.60 -2.20 -9.75
N ASP A 36 -14.45 -2.74 -8.89
CA ASP A 36 -14.11 -3.20 -7.54
C ASP A 36 -14.50 -4.67 -7.44
N LEU A 37 -13.50 -5.53 -7.32
CA LEU A 37 -13.62 -6.98 -7.36
C LEU A 37 -13.21 -7.58 -6.00
N VAL A 38 -13.82 -8.71 -5.68
CA VAL A 38 -13.31 -9.63 -4.66
C VAL A 38 -13.29 -11.03 -5.24
N THR A 39 -12.27 -11.80 -4.92
CA THR A 39 -12.14 -13.19 -5.33
C THR A 39 -12.20 -14.11 -4.11
N ARG A 40 -12.32 -15.42 -4.35
CA ARG A 40 -12.19 -16.40 -3.28
C ARG A 40 -10.81 -16.32 -2.61
N ALA A 41 -9.79 -15.90 -3.34
CA ALA A 41 -8.43 -15.77 -2.82
C ALA A 41 -8.35 -14.68 -1.73
N ASP A 42 -8.95 -13.49 -1.95
CA ASP A 42 -9.00 -12.41 -0.96
C ASP A 42 -9.54 -12.93 0.37
N LYS A 43 -10.73 -13.55 0.35
CA LYS A 43 -11.40 -14.03 1.56
C LYS A 43 -10.63 -15.16 2.27
N SER A 44 -10.03 -16.07 1.50
CA SER A 44 -9.29 -17.20 2.06
C SER A 44 -7.99 -16.73 2.71
N VAL A 45 -7.27 -15.81 2.07
CA VAL A 45 -6.03 -15.25 2.58
C VAL A 45 -6.28 -14.33 3.77
N GLU A 46 -7.36 -13.53 3.74
CA GLU A 46 -7.74 -12.73 4.91
C GLU A 46 -8.03 -13.59 6.12
N ALA A 47 -8.85 -14.64 5.96
CA ALA A 47 -9.18 -15.56 7.04
C ALA A 47 -7.93 -16.21 7.64
N PHE A 48 -6.98 -16.61 6.80
CA PHE A 48 -5.68 -17.14 7.24
C PHE A 48 -4.90 -16.11 8.05
N LEU A 49 -4.72 -14.89 7.53
CA LEU A 49 -3.94 -13.84 8.21
C LEU A 49 -4.54 -13.44 9.56
N ILE A 50 -5.86 -13.31 9.62
CA ILE A 50 -6.58 -13.00 10.87
C ILE A 50 -6.39 -14.11 11.90
N ASP A 51 -6.49 -15.38 11.48
CA ASP A 51 -6.28 -16.54 12.36
C ASP A 51 -4.86 -16.55 12.94
N GLN A 52 -3.83 -16.31 12.10
CA GLN A 52 -2.44 -16.24 12.53
C GLN A 52 -2.22 -15.12 13.56
N VAL A 53 -2.76 -13.92 13.30
CA VAL A 53 -2.63 -12.79 14.22
C VAL A 53 -3.38 -13.07 15.53
N ARG A 54 -4.62 -13.55 15.48
CA ARG A 54 -5.43 -13.82 16.68
C ARG A 54 -4.88 -14.92 17.54
N SER A 55 -4.33 -15.98 16.93
CA SER A 55 -3.72 -17.08 17.67
C SER A 55 -2.56 -16.63 18.55
N ARG A 56 -1.81 -15.62 18.09
CA ARG A 56 -0.62 -15.10 18.79
C ARG A 56 -0.90 -13.83 19.61
N PHE A 57 -1.84 -13.00 19.15
CA PHE A 57 -2.20 -11.71 19.73
C PHE A 57 -3.72 -11.55 19.87
N PRO A 58 -4.37 -12.36 20.73
CA PRO A 58 -5.83 -12.47 20.79
C PRO A 58 -6.56 -11.19 21.22
N THR A 59 -5.86 -10.25 21.86
CA THR A 59 -6.43 -8.99 22.34
C THR A 59 -6.25 -7.81 21.38
N HIS A 60 -5.43 -7.93 20.33
CA HIS A 60 -5.14 -6.83 19.43
C HIS A 60 -6.33 -6.54 18.49
N ALA A 61 -6.51 -5.28 18.12
CA ALA A 61 -7.47 -4.89 17.09
C ALA A 61 -6.91 -5.21 15.69
N ILE A 62 -7.79 -5.67 14.78
CA ILE A 62 -7.42 -5.93 13.38
C ILE A 62 -8.38 -5.14 12.49
N ILE A 63 -7.82 -4.40 11.57
CA ILE A 63 -8.50 -3.63 10.53
C ILE A 63 -8.09 -4.24 9.18
N SER A 64 -9.05 -4.82 8.47
CA SER A 64 -8.80 -5.51 7.21
C SER A 64 -9.81 -5.14 6.13
N GLU A 65 -9.49 -5.46 4.88
CA GLU A 65 -10.29 -5.01 3.75
C GLU A 65 -11.65 -5.70 3.68
N GLU A 66 -11.69 -7.02 3.74
CA GLU A 66 -12.88 -7.81 3.41
C GLU A 66 -13.88 -7.90 4.57
N SER A 67 -13.39 -8.08 5.79
CA SER A 67 -14.20 -8.26 6.99
C SER A 67 -14.32 -7.00 7.85
N SER A 68 -13.76 -5.87 7.39
CA SER A 68 -13.81 -4.52 7.97
C SER A 68 -13.03 -4.35 9.27
N SER A 69 -13.52 -4.76 10.41
CA SER A 69 -12.79 -4.62 11.67
C SER A 69 -13.09 -5.72 12.65
N HIS A 70 -12.06 -6.15 13.35
CA HIS A 70 -12.17 -7.07 14.47
C HIS A 70 -11.80 -6.30 15.75
N PRO A 71 -12.76 -6.05 16.64
CA PRO A 71 -12.54 -5.27 17.85
C PRO A 71 -11.45 -5.88 18.73
N GLY A 72 -10.66 -5.02 19.37
CA GLY A 72 -9.61 -5.38 20.28
C GLY A 72 -9.03 -4.14 20.97
N ASP A 73 -7.87 -4.28 21.59
CA ASP A 73 -7.16 -3.17 22.22
C ASP A 73 -6.71 -2.14 21.17
N PRO A 74 -7.22 -0.90 21.20
CA PRO A 74 -6.87 0.14 20.23
C PRO A 74 -5.42 0.62 20.35
N GLU A 75 -4.71 0.30 21.42
CA GLU A 75 -3.28 0.55 21.51
C GLU A 75 -2.48 -0.33 20.53
N HIS A 76 -3.01 -1.50 20.17
CA HIS A 76 -2.37 -2.50 19.32
C HIS A 76 -3.24 -2.76 18.09
N GLN A 77 -2.85 -2.21 16.94
CA GLN A 77 -3.65 -2.28 15.71
C GLN A 77 -2.88 -2.95 14.57
N TRP A 78 -3.56 -3.86 13.88
CA TRP A 78 -3.08 -4.48 12.66
C TRP A 78 -3.87 -3.95 11.47
N PHE A 79 -3.17 -3.66 10.39
CA PHE A 79 -3.75 -3.26 9.10
C PHE A 79 -3.37 -4.32 8.08
N ILE A 80 -4.38 -4.96 7.48
CA ILE A 80 -4.20 -6.12 6.61
C ILE A 80 -4.96 -5.89 5.31
N ASP A 81 -4.26 -5.96 4.20
CA ASP A 81 -4.85 -6.17 2.90
C ASP A 81 -4.36 -7.53 2.38
N PRO A 82 -5.27 -8.50 2.23
CA PRO A 82 -4.92 -9.84 1.78
C PRO A 82 -4.43 -9.86 0.34
N LEU A 83 -4.94 -8.95 -0.52
CA LEU A 83 -4.63 -8.90 -1.93
C LEU A 83 -4.79 -7.48 -2.50
N ASP A 84 -3.78 -6.62 -2.31
CA ASP A 84 -3.74 -5.34 -3.04
C ASP A 84 -3.42 -5.57 -4.52
N GLY A 85 -4.27 -5.02 -5.38
CA GLY A 85 -4.22 -5.25 -6.82
C GLY A 85 -5.13 -6.38 -7.29
N THR A 86 -6.29 -6.58 -6.66
CA THR A 86 -7.28 -7.64 -6.99
C THR A 86 -7.67 -7.62 -8.47
N LEU A 87 -7.80 -6.45 -9.10
CA LEU A 87 -8.10 -6.36 -10.54
C LEU A 87 -6.95 -6.93 -11.40
N ASN A 88 -5.71 -6.63 -11.06
CA ASN A 88 -4.53 -7.20 -11.70
C ASN A 88 -4.51 -8.71 -11.55
N TYR A 89 -4.71 -9.17 -10.31
CA TYR A 89 -4.75 -10.59 -9.98
C TYR A 89 -5.82 -11.36 -10.80
N ALA A 90 -7.03 -10.83 -10.87
CA ALA A 90 -8.15 -11.42 -11.62
C ALA A 90 -7.87 -11.52 -13.13
N HIS A 91 -7.06 -10.61 -13.67
CA HIS A 91 -6.65 -10.59 -15.08
C HIS A 91 -5.30 -11.32 -15.34
N GLY A 92 -4.75 -12.02 -14.36
CA GLY A 92 -3.48 -12.76 -14.51
C GLY A 92 -2.22 -11.87 -14.61
N LEU A 93 -2.33 -10.58 -14.29
CA LEU A 93 -1.17 -9.69 -14.18
C LEU A 93 -0.41 -9.98 -12.89
N ARG A 94 0.93 -9.80 -12.92
CA ARG A 94 1.80 -10.16 -11.81
C ARG A 94 1.92 -9.08 -10.73
N TYR A 95 1.45 -7.87 -11.01
CA TYR A 95 1.61 -6.70 -10.13
C TYR A 95 0.50 -6.65 -9.07
N TYR A 96 0.69 -7.44 -8.02
CA TYR A 96 -0.17 -7.52 -6.83
C TYR A 96 0.65 -8.00 -5.63
N CYS A 97 0.14 -7.78 -4.43
CA CYS A 97 0.81 -8.18 -3.20
C CYS A 97 -0.18 -8.46 -2.07
N THR A 98 0.31 -9.03 -0.98
CA THR A 98 -0.31 -8.94 0.35
C THR A 98 0.44 -7.94 1.20
N THR A 99 -0.27 -7.20 2.05
CA THR A 99 0.34 -6.19 2.93
C THR A 99 -0.14 -6.34 4.37
N ILE A 100 0.79 -6.20 5.30
CA ILE A 100 0.55 -6.31 6.73
C ILE A 100 1.32 -5.20 7.44
N ALA A 101 0.62 -4.40 8.23
CA ALA A 101 1.26 -3.44 9.11
C ALA A 101 0.78 -3.61 10.55
N TYR A 102 1.66 -3.29 11.49
CA TYR A 102 1.34 -3.21 12.90
C TYR A 102 1.65 -1.81 13.42
N ALA A 103 0.69 -1.22 14.13
CA ALA A 103 0.85 0.05 14.83
C ALA A 103 0.62 -0.14 16.33
N ARG A 104 1.36 0.64 17.11
CA ARG A 104 1.17 0.75 18.56
C ARG A 104 0.94 2.21 18.94
N ALA A 105 -0.11 2.46 19.71
CA ALA A 105 -0.50 3.81 20.15
C ALA A 105 -0.57 4.82 18.98
N GLY A 106 -1.11 4.39 17.83
CA GLY A 106 -1.24 5.20 16.62
C GLY A 106 0.06 5.41 15.83
N GLN A 107 1.17 4.76 16.20
CA GLN A 107 2.45 4.84 15.50
C GLN A 107 2.79 3.52 14.82
N LEU A 108 3.06 3.55 13.52
CA LEU A 108 3.53 2.40 12.76
C LEU A 108 4.84 1.86 13.33
N GLN A 109 4.89 0.56 13.57
CA GLN A 109 6.05 -0.13 14.15
C GLN A 109 6.68 -1.11 13.17
N LEU A 110 5.85 -1.90 12.48
CA LEU A 110 6.27 -2.94 11.55
C LEU A 110 5.44 -2.85 10.26
N GLY A 111 6.07 -3.12 9.13
CA GLY A 111 5.40 -3.19 7.83
C GLY A 111 6.03 -4.25 6.93
N VAL A 112 5.18 -5.01 6.25
CA VAL A 112 5.58 -6.01 5.25
C VAL A 112 4.68 -5.88 4.04
N ILE A 113 5.29 -5.91 2.83
CA ILE A 113 4.61 -6.03 1.54
C ILE A 113 5.29 -7.19 0.82
N TYR A 114 4.51 -8.19 0.43
CA TYR A 114 5.04 -9.34 -0.30
C TYR A 114 4.33 -9.55 -1.63
N SER A 115 5.08 -9.46 -2.72
CA SER A 115 4.64 -9.78 -4.08
C SER A 115 5.12 -11.18 -4.46
N PRO A 116 4.22 -12.18 -4.52
CA PRO A 116 4.64 -13.57 -4.70
C PRO A 116 5.12 -13.89 -6.12
N ARG A 117 4.62 -13.18 -7.13
CA ARG A 117 5.01 -13.43 -8.52
C ARG A 117 6.34 -12.79 -8.90
N GLU A 118 6.75 -11.76 -8.19
CA GLU A 118 8.06 -11.11 -8.34
C GLU A 118 9.06 -11.63 -7.30
N GLU A 119 8.61 -12.46 -6.33
CA GLU A 119 9.39 -12.97 -5.22
C GLU A 119 10.06 -11.85 -4.42
N GLU A 120 9.35 -10.71 -4.26
CA GLU A 120 9.82 -9.51 -3.58
C GLU A 120 9.14 -9.33 -2.24
N CYS A 121 9.93 -9.36 -1.17
CA CYS A 121 9.48 -9.11 0.20
C CYS A 121 10.11 -7.81 0.70
N PHE A 122 9.28 -6.77 0.82
CA PHE A 122 9.65 -5.48 1.40
C PHE A 122 9.30 -5.48 2.88
N THR A 123 10.25 -5.11 3.73
CA THR A 123 10.07 -5.10 5.18
C THR A 123 10.63 -3.82 5.78
N ALA A 124 9.98 -3.33 6.85
CA ALA A 124 10.53 -2.27 7.69
C ALA A 124 10.13 -2.46 9.15
N GLU A 125 11.02 -2.06 10.03
CA GLU A 125 10.77 -1.87 11.45
C GLU A 125 11.20 -0.45 11.82
N ILE A 126 10.39 0.27 12.59
CA ILE A 126 10.66 1.66 12.96
C ILE A 126 12.07 1.85 13.52
N GLY A 127 12.84 2.77 12.95
CA GLY A 127 14.22 3.08 13.35
C GLY A 127 15.27 2.04 12.94
N LYS A 128 14.90 0.99 12.16
CA LYS A 128 15.86 -0.04 11.72
C LYS A 128 16.10 -0.07 10.22
N GLY A 129 15.46 0.83 9.47
CA GLY A 129 15.57 0.89 8.02
C GLY A 129 14.60 -0.02 7.28
N ALA A 130 14.64 0.05 5.95
CA ALA A 130 13.82 -0.75 5.04
C ALA A 130 14.68 -1.73 4.24
N PHE A 131 14.08 -2.88 3.90
CA PHE A 131 14.78 -3.98 3.23
C PHE A 131 13.91 -4.59 2.13
N LEU A 132 14.56 -5.01 1.04
CA LEU A 132 14.00 -5.87 0.00
C LEU A 132 14.77 -7.21 0.01
N ASN A 133 14.06 -8.31 0.30
CA ASN A 133 14.65 -9.64 0.42
C ASN A 133 15.89 -9.64 1.34
N GLY A 134 15.80 -8.94 2.49
CA GLY A 134 16.87 -8.84 3.48
C GLY A 134 18.03 -7.90 3.09
N LYS A 135 17.99 -7.24 1.93
CA LYS A 135 18.98 -6.24 1.53
C LYS A 135 18.43 -4.84 1.78
N ALA A 136 19.23 -3.98 2.43
CA ALA A 136 18.83 -2.59 2.69
C ALA A 136 18.50 -1.86 1.39
N ILE A 137 17.42 -1.08 1.41
CA ILE A 137 16.95 -0.26 0.30
C ILE A 137 16.86 1.19 0.69
N HIS A 138 16.93 2.06 -0.30
CA HIS A 138 16.78 3.51 -0.16
C HIS A 138 15.96 4.07 -1.31
N VAL A 139 15.28 5.19 -1.08
CA VAL A 139 14.63 5.96 -2.13
C VAL A 139 15.64 6.45 -3.17
N SER A 140 15.18 6.80 -4.36
CA SER A 140 16.05 7.29 -5.43
C SER A 140 16.74 8.61 -5.07
N SER A 141 17.83 8.91 -5.77
CA SER A 141 18.59 10.15 -5.64
C SER A 141 18.23 11.22 -6.69
N ALA A 142 17.18 11.01 -7.47
CA ALA A 142 16.73 12.00 -8.45
C ALA A 142 16.38 13.31 -7.77
N GLU A 143 16.85 14.43 -8.33
CA GLU A 143 16.72 15.75 -7.70
C GLU A 143 15.56 16.56 -8.28
N ARG A 144 15.10 16.23 -9.47
CA ARG A 144 14.15 17.05 -10.23
C ARG A 144 12.96 16.20 -10.72
N LEU A 145 11.80 16.84 -10.84
CA LEU A 145 10.61 16.19 -11.40
C LEU A 145 10.78 15.76 -12.85
N GLU A 146 11.58 16.48 -13.63
CA GLU A 146 11.85 16.14 -15.04
C GLU A 146 12.62 14.82 -15.18
N ASP A 147 13.31 14.40 -14.14
CA ASP A 147 14.06 13.15 -14.09
C ASP A 147 13.26 12.02 -13.39
N ALA A 148 12.02 12.30 -12.97
CA ALA A 148 11.22 11.41 -12.17
C ALA A 148 10.32 10.48 -13.01
N LEU A 149 10.26 9.20 -12.63
CA LEU A 149 9.22 8.27 -12.99
C LEU A 149 8.22 8.18 -11.83
N LEU A 150 6.96 8.50 -12.10
CA LEU A 150 5.92 8.62 -11.10
C LEU A 150 4.87 7.52 -11.25
N ALA A 151 4.11 7.24 -10.18
CA ALA A 151 2.91 6.40 -10.26
C ALA A 151 1.71 7.06 -9.59
N THR A 152 0.51 6.62 -9.99
CA THR A 152 -0.76 7.07 -9.41
C THR A 152 -1.88 6.08 -9.63
N GLY A 153 -2.99 6.26 -8.90
CA GLY A 153 -4.23 5.53 -9.09
C GLY A 153 -5.39 6.41 -9.59
N PHE A 154 -6.46 5.74 -10.00
CA PHE A 154 -7.72 6.36 -10.42
C PHE A 154 -8.89 5.62 -9.78
N ARG A 155 -9.71 6.33 -9.04
CA ARG A 155 -10.96 5.82 -8.50
C ARG A 155 -12.08 6.03 -9.52
N ALA A 156 -12.71 4.94 -9.96
CA ALA A 156 -13.80 4.98 -10.95
C ALA A 156 -14.98 5.87 -10.52
N THR A 157 -15.21 5.98 -9.20
CA THR A 157 -16.25 6.81 -8.60
C THR A 157 -15.93 8.31 -8.61
N LEU A 158 -14.69 8.70 -8.87
CA LEU A 158 -14.24 10.10 -8.86
C LEU A 158 -13.97 10.68 -10.25
N ILE A 159 -14.14 9.91 -11.32
CA ILE A 159 -13.79 10.31 -12.70
C ILE A 159 -14.48 11.61 -13.10
N ASP A 160 -15.78 11.72 -12.83
CA ASP A 160 -16.62 12.86 -13.23
C ASP A 160 -16.85 13.84 -12.06
N THR A 161 -15.91 13.92 -11.11
CA THR A 161 -16.00 14.80 -9.96
C THR A 161 -14.85 15.82 -9.93
N PRO A 162 -14.97 16.92 -9.17
CA PRO A 162 -13.86 17.87 -8.97
C PRO A 162 -12.60 17.23 -8.36
N ARG A 163 -12.73 16.07 -7.73
CA ARG A 163 -11.61 15.28 -7.19
C ARG A 163 -11.00 14.31 -8.22
N SER A 164 -11.34 14.44 -9.49
CA SER A 164 -10.75 13.63 -10.55
C SER A 164 -9.24 13.81 -10.65
N ASN A 165 -8.51 12.70 -10.72
CA ASN A 165 -7.04 12.71 -10.82
C ASN A 165 -6.50 12.96 -12.25
N TYR A 166 -7.37 13.02 -13.27
CA TYR A 166 -6.93 13.13 -14.65
C TYR A 166 -6.13 14.40 -14.95
N ASN A 167 -6.50 15.54 -14.36
CA ASN A 167 -5.78 16.80 -14.57
C ASN A 167 -4.36 16.75 -13.97
N ASN A 168 -4.19 16.12 -12.82
CA ASN A 168 -2.87 15.89 -12.21
C ASN A 168 -2.03 14.94 -13.06
N PHE A 169 -2.62 13.85 -13.52
CA PHE A 169 -1.96 12.90 -14.41
C PHE A 169 -1.46 13.58 -15.70
N LEU A 170 -2.30 14.35 -16.39
CA LEU A 170 -1.91 15.07 -17.60
C LEU A 170 -0.83 16.11 -17.35
N ARG A 171 -0.93 16.87 -16.25
CA ARG A 171 0.07 17.88 -15.86
C ARG A 171 1.42 17.25 -15.61
N LEU A 172 1.46 16.22 -14.77
CA LEU A 172 2.70 15.56 -14.36
C LEU A 172 3.32 14.73 -15.48
N SER A 173 2.51 14.13 -16.36
CA SER A 173 3.01 13.44 -17.57
C SER A 173 3.76 14.35 -18.55
N ARG A 174 3.52 15.68 -18.51
CA ARG A 174 4.23 16.67 -19.35
C ARG A 174 5.55 17.13 -18.73
N ILE A 175 5.72 16.97 -17.45
CA ILE A 175 6.85 17.50 -16.70
C ILE A 175 7.86 16.40 -16.36
N SER A 176 7.38 15.21 -16.00
CA SER A 176 8.19 14.08 -15.58
C SER A 176 8.59 13.19 -16.76
N GLN A 177 9.46 12.21 -16.53
CA GLN A 177 9.77 11.16 -17.52
C GLN A 177 8.56 10.30 -17.86
N GLY A 178 7.57 10.26 -16.98
CA GLY A 178 6.30 9.59 -17.21
C GLY A 178 5.55 9.27 -15.93
N VAL A 179 4.27 8.97 -16.08
CA VAL A 179 3.41 8.53 -14.99
C VAL A 179 2.86 7.15 -15.31
N ARG A 180 2.86 6.27 -14.33
CA ARG A 180 2.34 4.89 -14.42
C ARG A 180 1.04 4.77 -13.64
N ARG A 181 0.14 3.91 -14.13
CA ARG A 181 -0.98 3.38 -13.37
C ARG A 181 -0.81 1.88 -13.29
N LEU A 182 -0.16 1.40 -12.23
CA LEU A 182 0.22 -0.01 -12.11
C LEU A 182 -0.87 -0.85 -11.44
N GLY A 183 -1.67 -0.27 -10.53
CA GLY A 183 -2.89 -0.88 -10.02
C GLY A 183 -2.75 -1.64 -8.71
N SER A 184 -1.69 -1.38 -7.94
CA SER A 184 -1.47 -1.82 -6.57
C SER A 184 -0.80 -0.69 -5.80
N ALA A 185 -1.51 -0.08 -4.86
CA ALA A 185 -1.01 1.09 -4.13
C ALA A 185 0.15 0.73 -3.19
N ALA A 186 0.07 -0.44 -2.56
CA ALA A 186 1.15 -0.91 -1.69
C ALA A 186 2.44 -1.18 -2.48
N MET A 187 2.34 -1.79 -3.68
CA MET A 187 3.50 -2.00 -4.54
C MET A 187 4.08 -0.69 -5.07
N ASP A 188 3.23 0.29 -5.41
CA ASP A 188 3.68 1.62 -5.84
C ASP A 188 4.49 2.31 -4.73
N LEU A 189 4.04 2.23 -3.47
CA LEU A 189 4.78 2.71 -2.29
C LEU A 189 6.10 1.94 -2.09
N ALA A 190 6.09 0.62 -2.22
CA ALA A 190 7.29 -0.21 -2.12
C ALA A 190 8.32 0.14 -3.22
N TYR A 191 7.85 0.47 -4.43
CA TYR A 191 8.71 0.88 -5.53
C TYR A 191 9.29 2.28 -5.34
N VAL A 192 8.58 3.19 -4.66
CA VAL A 192 9.17 4.45 -4.19
C VAL A 192 10.27 4.18 -3.17
N ALA A 193 10.02 3.30 -2.19
CA ALA A 193 10.96 2.99 -1.14
C ALA A 193 12.28 2.38 -1.66
N CYS A 194 12.23 1.58 -2.73
CA CYS A 194 13.44 0.98 -3.32
C CYS A 194 14.03 1.78 -4.49
N GLY A 195 13.52 3.00 -4.75
CA GLY A 195 14.07 3.91 -5.75
C GLY A 195 13.76 3.54 -7.21
N ARG A 196 12.76 2.69 -7.45
CA ARG A 196 12.26 2.38 -8.81
C ARG A 196 11.29 3.44 -9.32
N LEU A 197 10.62 4.14 -8.40
CA LEU A 197 9.79 5.31 -8.64
C LEU A 197 10.28 6.46 -7.77
N GLU A 198 10.19 7.68 -8.28
CA GLU A 198 10.54 8.88 -7.53
C GLU A 198 9.39 9.39 -6.68
N GLY A 199 8.15 9.08 -7.07
CA GLY A 199 6.97 9.47 -6.31
C GLY A 199 5.71 8.72 -6.71
N PHE A 200 4.79 8.66 -5.76
CA PHE A 200 3.45 8.08 -5.88
C PHE A 200 2.43 8.95 -5.17
N TRP A 201 1.28 9.15 -5.77
CA TRP A 201 0.13 9.78 -5.13
C TRP A 201 -1.15 9.05 -5.50
N ASP A 202 -2.06 8.94 -4.55
CA ASP A 202 -3.42 8.45 -4.79
C ASP A 202 -4.39 9.05 -3.75
N ILE A 203 -5.67 8.95 -4.01
CA ILE A 203 -6.72 9.51 -3.15
C ILE A 203 -7.77 8.47 -2.81
N GLN A 204 -8.44 8.66 -1.66
CA GLN A 204 -9.52 7.78 -1.19
C GLN A 204 -9.08 6.32 -0.95
N LEU A 205 -7.80 6.10 -0.64
CA LEU A 205 -7.29 4.81 -0.19
C LEU A 205 -7.80 4.48 1.21
N SER A 206 -7.58 3.25 1.64
CA SER A 206 -7.88 2.81 3.01
C SER A 206 -6.56 2.63 3.79
N PRO A 207 -6.60 2.61 5.13
CA PRO A 207 -5.39 2.44 5.93
C PRO A 207 -4.59 1.17 5.61
N TRP A 208 -5.25 0.07 5.30
CA TRP A 208 -4.59 -1.20 4.95
C TRP A 208 -3.83 -1.13 3.62
N ASP A 209 -4.26 -0.28 2.65
CA ASP A 209 -3.57 -0.07 1.38
C ASP A 209 -2.21 0.64 1.57
N VAL A 210 -2.06 1.46 2.63
CA VAL A 210 -0.94 2.40 2.75
C VAL A 210 -0.03 2.15 3.96
N ALA A 211 -0.54 1.60 5.05
CA ALA A 211 0.17 1.58 6.33
C ALA A 211 1.57 0.94 6.24
N ALA A 212 1.69 -0.23 5.62
CA ALA A 212 2.98 -0.89 5.43
C ALA A 212 3.91 -0.07 4.53
N GLY A 213 3.40 0.38 3.37
CA GLY A 213 4.17 1.14 2.39
C GLY A 213 4.67 2.48 2.92
N VAL A 214 3.88 3.17 3.74
CA VAL A 214 4.29 4.41 4.41
C VAL A 214 5.48 4.17 5.33
N LEU A 215 5.43 3.14 6.18
CA LEU A 215 6.56 2.83 7.05
C LEU A 215 7.81 2.46 6.23
N ILE A 216 7.67 1.59 5.24
CA ILE A 216 8.77 1.15 4.38
C ILE A 216 9.40 2.35 3.65
N THR A 217 8.58 3.26 3.09
CA THR A 217 9.09 4.46 2.41
C THR A 217 9.85 5.39 3.38
N ARG A 218 9.31 5.61 4.59
CA ARG A 218 9.97 6.45 5.60
C ARG A 218 11.29 5.86 6.07
N GLU A 219 11.32 4.57 6.35
CA GLU A 219 12.52 3.85 6.79
C GLU A 219 13.58 3.73 5.66
N ALA A 220 13.16 3.82 4.38
CA ALA A 220 14.06 3.93 3.23
C ALA A 220 14.63 5.36 3.01
N GLY A 221 14.30 6.31 3.89
CA GLY A 221 14.75 7.72 3.80
C GLY A 221 13.89 8.61 2.91
N GLY A 222 12.71 8.15 2.50
CA GLY A 222 11.71 8.94 1.77
C GLY A 222 10.75 9.69 2.67
N MET A 223 9.85 10.41 2.03
CA MET A 223 8.71 11.08 2.67
C MET A 223 7.42 10.39 2.22
N ALA A 224 6.55 10.06 3.15
CA ALA A 224 5.22 9.52 2.88
C ALA A 224 4.26 10.03 3.94
N ASP A 225 3.22 10.77 3.53
CA ASP A 225 2.24 11.35 4.45
C ASP A 225 0.92 11.60 3.72
N THR A 226 -0.10 12.02 4.46
CA THR A 226 -1.33 12.51 3.84
C THR A 226 -1.00 13.69 2.92
N LEU A 227 -1.65 13.71 1.76
CA LEU A 227 -1.35 14.68 0.69
C LEU A 227 -1.39 16.15 1.16
N TYR A 228 -2.27 16.46 2.11
CA TYR A 228 -2.46 17.82 2.62
C TYR A 228 -1.90 18.03 4.03
N GLY A 229 -1.27 17.04 4.63
CA GLY A 229 -0.80 17.09 6.01
C GLY A 229 -1.94 17.07 7.05
N GLU A 230 -3.16 16.74 6.63
CA GLU A 230 -4.36 16.71 7.46
C GLU A 230 -4.95 15.29 7.47
N GLY A 231 -5.57 14.88 8.56
CA GLY A 231 -6.18 13.56 8.70
C GLY A 231 -5.23 12.51 9.28
N SER A 232 -5.59 11.26 9.12
CA SER A 232 -4.85 10.12 9.67
C SER A 232 -4.52 9.12 8.56
N LEU A 233 -3.31 8.58 8.59
CA LEU A 233 -2.91 7.45 7.74
C LEU A 233 -3.52 6.12 8.20
N LEU A 234 -4.05 6.08 9.43
CA LEU A 234 -4.51 4.86 10.08
C LEU A 234 -6.03 4.82 10.32
N SER A 235 -6.77 5.81 9.81
CA SER A 235 -8.23 5.84 9.94
C SER A 235 -8.90 6.63 8.81
N GLY A 236 -10.13 6.22 8.46
CA GLY A 236 -10.91 6.86 7.39
C GLY A 236 -10.35 6.61 6.00
N LYS A 237 -10.62 7.53 5.07
CA LYS A 237 -10.05 7.50 3.72
C LYS A 237 -8.78 8.35 3.67
N VAL A 238 -7.77 7.83 3.01
CA VAL A 238 -6.42 8.40 2.95
C VAL A 238 -6.14 8.93 1.54
N ASP A 239 -5.80 10.21 1.47
CA ASP A 239 -5.18 10.81 0.29
C ASP A 239 -3.66 10.84 0.56
N ILE A 240 -2.88 10.08 -0.17
CA ILE A 240 -1.45 9.82 0.09
C ILE A 240 -0.55 10.53 -0.91
N LEU A 241 0.61 10.98 -0.44
CA LEU A 241 1.76 11.33 -1.25
C LEU A 241 3.00 10.69 -0.65
N ALA A 242 3.76 10.00 -1.48
CA ALA A 242 5.06 9.43 -1.14
C ALA A 242 6.09 9.77 -2.23
N ALA A 243 7.29 10.13 -1.84
CA ALA A 243 8.37 10.41 -2.77
C ALA A 243 9.75 10.39 -2.08
N ASN A 244 10.82 10.46 -2.87
CA ASN A 244 12.12 10.83 -2.33
C ASN A 244 12.10 12.27 -1.80
N THR A 245 13.04 12.64 -0.96
CA THR A 245 13.04 13.94 -0.24
C THR A 245 13.18 15.15 -1.15
N ARG A 246 13.72 15.01 -2.37
CA ARG A 246 13.94 16.11 -3.32
C ARG A 246 12.71 16.37 -4.18
N VAL A 247 12.00 15.31 -4.53
CA VAL A 247 10.83 15.36 -5.42
C VAL A 247 9.53 15.62 -4.64
N TYR A 248 9.47 15.30 -3.34
CA TYR A 248 8.26 15.38 -2.54
C TYR A 248 7.55 16.74 -2.58
N GLU A 249 8.23 17.82 -2.18
CA GLU A 249 7.61 19.16 -2.16
C GLU A 249 7.27 19.69 -3.56
N PRO A 250 8.16 19.61 -4.58
CA PRO A 250 7.78 19.95 -5.94
C PRO A 250 6.54 19.20 -6.45
N LEU A 251 6.44 17.90 -6.16
CA LEU A 251 5.28 17.09 -6.54
C LEU A 251 4.02 17.53 -5.79
N ARG A 252 4.09 17.74 -4.48
CA ARG A 252 2.99 18.21 -3.64
C ARG A 252 2.41 19.54 -4.11
N MET A 253 3.26 20.49 -4.51
CA MET A 253 2.83 21.80 -4.99
C MET A 253 2.08 21.75 -6.33
N LEU A 254 2.35 20.75 -7.15
CA LEU A 254 1.69 20.57 -8.44
C LEU A 254 0.39 19.75 -8.35
N LEU A 255 0.22 18.95 -7.31
CA LEU A 255 -1.01 18.20 -7.11
C LEU A 255 -2.13 19.14 -6.67
N ASN A 256 -3.22 19.12 -7.42
CA ASN A 256 -4.40 19.91 -7.13
C ASN A 256 -5.65 19.02 -7.24
N PHE A 257 -6.29 18.82 -6.09
CA PHE A 257 -7.62 18.22 -6.00
C PHE A 257 -8.54 19.27 -5.36
N GLU A 258 -9.64 19.59 -6.00
CA GLU A 258 -10.64 20.44 -5.37
C GLU A 258 -11.11 19.75 -4.09
N ARG A 259 -10.95 20.43 -2.96
CA ARG A 259 -11.48 19.97 -1.68
C ARG A 259 -13.00 20.10 -1.78
N GLY A 260 -13.72 18.98 -1.65
CA GLY A 260 -15.18 19.04 -1.48
C GLY A 260 -15.51 19.91 -0.27
N LEU A 261 -16.42 20.86 -0.45
CA LEU A 261 -16.98 21.69 0.61
C LEU A 261 -17.74 20.83 1.60
#